data_2ad5d06b3bd452678a57d27efc03c384
#
_entry.id   2ad5d06b3bd452678a57d27efc03c384
#
_cell.length_a   1.000
_cell.length_b   1.000
_cell.length_c   1.000
_cell.angle_alpha   90.00
_cell.angle_beta   90.00
_cell.angle_gamma   90.00
#
_symmetry.space_group_name_H-M   'P 1'
#
loop_
_entity.id
_entity.type
_entity.pdbx_description
1 polymer ?
#
loop_
_entity_poly.entity_id
_entity_poly.type
_entity_poly.pdbx_seq_one_letter_code
_entity_poly.pdbx_strand_id
1 'polypeptide(L)'
;MGGFKEVFRQDSKYMAFFISMVTFALAFGLYKGVLDNYLAQVVGMSEFDKGVSEFFRELPGFLLIFFLAVVYTFSAEKIYKLGAVIMVCGMVMQSVVPPVRFLVILAMFIYSLGEHIQLGMRNTLTLEYAKEGRGGIALGMQNSVHQMGMLAGYVIIFAVCFFAGKTTALFKPVFIVSSLILLLGLIFSFRMTGSSETDKAKRRFYFRRKFSKYYMLEVFYGARKQIFFTFGPYVLVLFYGADAMIISLLFAISAVCCFAASPLVGRMIDRFGYKIIMIMDTVILVGVCFLYGFAHHIFPRDVAFVVCCVNYVLDSVISLASMASNVYVKDLSDSSEETRATISTGVSVNHLISILIALFGGWIWHTL
;
A
#
# COMPACT_ATOMS: atom_id res chain seq x y z
N MET A 1 7.31 -25.72 3.94
CA MET A 1 7.89 -24.40 3.61
C MET A 1 9.40 -24.54 3.59
N GLY A 2 10.05 -24.43 2.44
CA GLY A 2 11.50 -24.38 2.35
C GLY A 2 11.99 -23.15 3.11
N GLY A 3 13.00 -23.30 3.96
CA GLY A 3 13.51 -22.21 4.77
C GLY A 3 14.07 -21.08 3.88
N PHE A 4 14.21 -19.89 4.41
CA PHE A 4 14.83 -18.74 3.73
C PHE A 4 16.15 -19.12 3.04
N LYS A 5 16.91 -20.04 3.65
CA LYS A 5 18.17 -20.59 3.13
C LYS A 5 18.06 -21.34 1.80
N GLU A 6 16.90 -21.89 1.51
CA GLU A 6 16.66 -22.63 0.26
C GLU A 6 16.28 -21.71 -0.90
N VAL A 7 15.70 -20.55 -0.59
CA VAL A 7 15.13 -19.62 -1.57
C VAL A 7 16.13 -18.53 -1.95
N PHE A 8 16.91 -18.02 -0.98
CA PHE A 8 17.78 -16.89 -1.18
C PHE A 8 19.27 -17.29 -1.13
N ARG A 9 20.11 -16.50 -1.82
CA ARG A 9 21.56 -16.56 -1.70
C ARG A 9 21.92 -16.06 -0.32
N GLN A 10 22.74 -16.82 0.41
CA GLN A 10 23.09 -16.50 1.80
C GLN A 10 24.33 -15.61 1.84
N ASP A 11 24.13 -14.31 1.65
CA ASP A 11 25.18 -13.32 1.87
C ASP A 11 24.71 -12.22 2.84
N SER A 12 25.64 -11.39 3.31
CA SER A 12 25.35 -10.28 4.23
C SER A 12 24.42 -9.22 3.61
N LYS A 13 24.38 -9.11 2.29
CA LYS A 13 23.57 -8.12 1.54
C LYS A 13 22.09 -8.46 1.59
N TYR A 14 21.76 -9.71 1.40
CA TYR A 14 20.42 -10.24 1.52
C TYR A 14 19.83 -9.98 2.91
N MET A 15 20.60 -10.27 3.98
CA MET A 15 20.15 -10.00 5.34
C MET A 15 19.93 -8.51 5.59
N ALA A 16 20.84 -7.65 5.12
CA ALA A 16 20.73 -6.21 5.24
C ALA A 16 19.47 -5.68 4.49
N PHE A 17 19.19 -6.20 3.30
CA PHE A 17 17.96 -5.87 2.54
C PHE A 17 16.71 -6.25 3.32
N PHE A 18 16.61 -7.48 3.84
CA PHE A 18 15.43 -7.92 4.57
C PHE A 18 15.21 -7.16 5.87
N ILE A 19 16.30 -6.87 6.63
CA ILE A 19 16.19 -6.06 7.84
C ILE A 19 15.69 -4.65 7.49
N SER A 20 16.25 -4.01 6.45
CA SER A 20 15.79 -2.68 6.03
C SER A 20 14.32 -2.70 5.62
N MET A 21 13.89 -3.73 4.89
CA MET A 21 12.51 -3.87 4.45
C MET A 21 11.53 -4.06 5.62
N VAL A 22 11.88 -4.89 6.61
CA VAL A 22 11.04 -5.11 7.80
C VAL A 22 10.92 -3.84 8.63
N THR A 23 12.03 -3.10 8.82
CA THR A 23 12.00 -1.84 9.56
C THR A 23 11.17 -0.78 8.84
N PHE A 24 11.23 -0.70 7.52
CA PHE A 24 10.38 0.21 6.75
C PHE A 24 8.90 -0.16 6.85
N ALA A 25 8.58 -1.45 6.76
CA ALA A 25 7.21 -1.93 6.90
C ALA A 25 6.64 -1.67 8.31
N LEU A 26 7.44 -1.88 9.34
CA LEU A 26 7.08 -1.59 10.73
C LEU A 26 6.81 -0.08 10.93
N ALA A 27 7.71 0.77 10.44
CA ALA A 27 7.56 2.22 10.52
C ALA A 27 6.30 2.70 9.77
N PHE A 28 6.03 2.12 8.58
CA PHE A 28 4.80 2.38 7.85
C PHE A 28 3.55 2.01 8.65
N GLY A 29 3.54 0.83 9.28
CA GLY A 29 2.41 0.38 10.11
C GLY A 29 2.15 1.32 11.30
N LEU A 30 3.20 1.77 11.99
CA LEU A 30 3.10 2.77 13.06
C LEU A 30 2.51 4.09 12.54
N TYR A 31 3.09 4.62 11.46
CA TYR A 31 2.67 5.86 10.83
C TYR A 31 1.22 5.82 10.35
N LYS A 32 0.87 4.79 9.56
CA LYS A 32 -0.48 4.65 9.01
C LYS A 32 -1.54 4.41 10.09
N GLY A 33 -1.18 3.72 11.17
CA GLY A 33 -2.09 3.43 12.29
C GLY A 33 -2.61 4.68 13.01
N VAL A 34 -1.91 5.81 12.91
CA VAL A 34 -2.32 7.09 13.53
C VAL A 34 -2.61 8.20 12.53
N LEU A 35 -2.24 8.03 11.26
CA LEU A 35 -2.26 9.11 10.27
C LEU A 35 -3.64 9.71 10.09
N ASP A 36 -4.67 8.91 9.87
CA ASP A 36 -6.01 9.40 9.57
C ASP A 36 -6.60 10.19 10.75
N ASN A 37 -6.35 9.73 11.99
CA ASN A 37 -6.72 10.46 13.20
C ASN A 37 -5.90 11.75 13.38
N TYR A 38 -4.60 11.73 13.08
CA TYR A 38 -3.77 12.94 13.10
C TYR A 38 -4.27 14.01 12.13
N LEU A 39 -4.59 13.62 10.89
CA LEU A 39 -5.12 14.53 9.88
C LEU A 39 -6.45 15.13 10.29
N ALA A 40 -7.37 14.33 10.85
CA ALA A 40 -8.69 14.78 11.27
C ALA A 40 -8.63 15.61 12.57
N GLN A 41 -7.96 15.10 13.62
CA GLN A 41 -8.09 15.63 14.98
C GLN A 41 -7.05 16.72 15.32
N VAL A 42 -5.87 16.73 14.67
CA VAL A 42 -4.78 17.66 14.97
C VAL A 42 -4.63 18.69 13.87
N VAL A 43 -4.63 18.26 12.60
CA VAL A 43 -4.52 19.17 11.46
C VAL A 43 -5.87 19.79 11.10
N GLY A 44 -6.97 19.16 11.46
CA GLY A 44 -8.34 19.62 11.16
C GLY A 44 -8.65 19.57 9.66
N MET A 45 -8.23 18.50 8.97
CA MET A 45 -8.52 18.31 7.56
C MET A 45 -9.97 17.87 7.35
N SER A 46 -10.64 18.54 6.42
CA SER A 46 -11.96 18.13 5.92
C SER A 46 -11.85 16.91 4.97
N GLU A 47 -12.99 16.45 4.50
CA GLU A 47 -13.11 15.41 3.48
C GLU A 47 -12.38 15.79 2.18
N PHE A 48 -12.54 17.05 1.76
CA PHE A 48 -11.85 17.62 0.59
C PHE A 48 -10.34 17.68 0.82
N ASP A 49 -9.88 18.20 1.97
CA ASP A 49 -8.46 18.25 2.33
C ASP A 49 -7.84 16.83 2.35
N LYS A 50 -8.60 15.84 2.80
CA LYS A 50 -8.18 14.43 2.75
C LYS A 50 -7.98 13.98 1.29
N GLY A 51 -8.91 14.30 0.40
CA GLY A 51 -8.78 14.02 -1.04
C GLY A 51 -7.54 14.67 -1.64
N VAL A 52 -7.28 15.94 -1.31
CA VAL A 52 -6.08 16.68 -1.75
C VAL A 52 -4.81 16.03 -1.20
N SER A 53 -4.79 15.67 0.09
CA SER A 53 -3.62 15.01 0.69
C SER A 53 -3.29 13.68 0.01
N GLU A 54 -4.29 12.89 -0.33
CA GLU A 54 -4.12 11.61 -1.02
C GLU A 54 -3.74 11.79 -2.51
N PHE A 55 -4.24 12.85 -3.16
CA PHE A 55 -3.77 13.22 -4.50
C PHE A 55 -2.24 13.39 -4.49
N PHE A 56 -1.71 14.20 -3.56
CA PHE A 56 -0.26 14.39 -3.45
C PHE A 56 0.47 13.14 -2.99
N ARG A 57 -0.13 12.28 -2.19
CA ARG A 57 0.45 11.01 -1.77
C ARG A 57 0.57 9.99 -2.91
N GLU A 58 -0.41 9.93 -3.82
CA GLU A 58 -0.40 9.02 -4.96
C GLU A 58 0.39 9.56 -6.17
N LEU A 59 0.57 10.88 -6.27
CA LEU A 59 1.27 11.55 -7.37
C LEU A 59 2.69 10.99 -7.62
N PRO A 60 3.51 10.70 -6.61
CA PRO A 60 4.81 10.06 -6.80
C PRO A 60 4.75 8.71 -7.52
N GLY A 61 3.70 7.91 -7.29
CA GLY A 61 3.50 6.63 -7.99
C GLY A 61 3.33 6.81 -9.49
N PHE A 62 2.61 7.83 -9.92
CA PHE A 62 2.51 8.21 -11.33
C PHE A 62 3.83 8.78 -11.87
N LEU A 63 4.48 9.67 -11.12
CA LEU A 63 5.74 10.30 -11.51
C LEU A 63 6.93 9.32 -11.52
N LEU A 64 6.79 8.16 -10.89
CA LEU A 64 7.86 7.16 -10.79
C LEU A 64 8.40 6.73 -12.16
N ILE A 65 7.55 6.66 -13.19
CA ILE A 65 7.96 6.32 -14.56
C ILE A 65 9.00 7.32 -15.07
N PHE A 66 8.73 8.62 -14.89
CA PHE A 66 9.63 9.70 -15.31
C PHE A 66 10.91 9.72 -14.47
N PHE A 67 10.76 9.53 -13.15
CA PHE A 67 11.89 9.43 -12.24
C PHE A 67 12.83 8.28 -12.62
N LEU A 68 12.30 7.09 -12.86
CA LEU A 68 13.10 5.92 -13.24
C LEU A 68 13.74 6.11 -14.61
N ALA A 69 13.13 6.86 -15.54
CA ALA A 69 13.74 7.20 -16.81
C ALA A 69 14.96 8.12 -16.66
N VAL A 70 15.02 8.95 -15.64
CA VAL A 70 16.18 9.82 -15.34
C VAL A 70 17.30 9.03 -14.65
N VAL A 71 16.95 8.14 -13.73
CA VAL A 71 17.92 7.38 -12.92
C VAL A 71 18.24 5.98 -13.47
N TYR A 72 17.90 5.70 -14.75
CA TYR A 72 18.03 4.36 -15.34
C TYR A 72 19.47 3.81 -15.35
N THR A 73 20.48 4.69 -15.25
CA THR A 73 21.89 4.31 -15.17
C THR A 73 22.32 3.81 -13.81
N PHE A 74 21.52 4.05 -12.76
CA PHE A 74 21.84 3.61 -11.43
C PHE A 74 21.36 2.17 -11.19
N SER A 75 22.10 1.41 -10.37
CA SER A 75 21.68 0.08 -9.95
C SER A 75 20.42 0.15 -9.07
N ALA A 76 19.61 -0.93 -9.07
CA ALA A 76 18.40 -1.04 -8.24
C ALA A 76 18.70 -0.75 -6.75
N GLU A 77 19.87 -1.19 -6.28
CA GLU A 77 20.34 -0.94 -4.93
C GLU A 77 20.55 0.54 -4.62
N LYS A 78 21.19 1.31 -5.55
CA LYS A 78 21.38 2.76 -5.37
C LYS A 78 20.06 3.51 -5.37
N ILE A 79 19.14 3.12 -6.25
CA ILE A 79 17.80 3.72 -6.32
C ILE A 79 17.01 3.40 -5.03
N TYR A 80 17.11 2.16 -4.51
CA TYR A 80 16.49 1.76 -3.24
C TYR A 80 17.00 2.59 -2.06
N LYS A 81 18.33 2.82 -1.97
CA LYS A 81 18.95 3.68 -0.95
C LYS A 81 18.47 5.13 -1.07
N LEU A 82 18.40 5.66 -2.29
CA LEU A 82 17.88 7.01 -2.53
C LEU A 82 16.44 7.12 -2.04
N GLY A 83 15.59 6.15 -2.36
CA GLY A 83 14.21 6.08 -1.85
C GLY A 83 14.17 6.05 -0.31
N ALA A 84 15.06 5.29 0.32
CA ALA A 84 15.18 5.23 1.79
C ALA A 84 15.53 6.60 2.40
N VAL A 85 16.48 7.33 1.82
CA VAL A 85 16.85 8.68 2.29
C VAL A 85 15.63 9.61 2.19
N ILE A 86 14.94 9.62 1.06
CA ILE A 86 13.77 10.47 0.83
C ILE A 86 12.64 10.12 1.83
N MET A 87 12.39 8.83 2.08
CA MET A 87 11.41 8.39 3.11
C MET A 87 11.75 8.92 4.50
N VAL A 88 13.01 8.78 4.92
CA VAL A 88 13.47 9.29 6.22
C VAL A 88 13.27 10.79 6.30
N CYS A 89 13.67 11.55 5.27
CA CYS A 89 13.47 13.00 5.22
C CYS A 89 11.97 13.38 5.36
N GLY A 90 11.07 12.70 4.64
CA GLY A 90 9.63 12.94 4.74
C GLY A 90 9.07 12.64 6.12
N MET A 91 9.47 11.53 6.76
CA MET A 91 8.99 11.16 8.09
C MET A 91 9.56 12.07 9.18
N VAL A 92 10.85 12.45 9.10
CA VAL A 92 11.43 13.45 10.01
C VAL A 92 10.70 14.78 9.87
N MET A 93 10.44 15.23 8.64
CA MET A 93 9.63 16.40 8.40
C MET A 93 8.24 16.28 9.05
N GLN A 94 7.55 15.16 8.87
CA GLN A 94 6.23 14.89 9.48
C GLN A 94 6.28 14.96 11.02
N SER A 95 7.40 14.57 11.64
CA SER A 95 7.57 14.59 13.09
C SER A 95 7.78 16.00 13.66
N VAL A 96 8.41 16.91 12.90
CA VAL A 96 8.83 18.23 13.41
C VAL A 96 7.95 19.39 12.94
N VAL A 97 7.32 19.31 11.75
CA VAL A 97 6.51 20.40 11.23
C VAL A 97 5.30 20.71 12.12
N PRO A 98 4.88 21.98 12.23
CA PRO A 98 3.61 22.32 12.86
C PRO A 98 2.43 21.70 12.07
N PRO A 99 1.24 21.50 12.67
CA PRO A 99 0.08 20.90 12.03
C PRO A 99 -0.60 21.86 11.05
N VAL A 100 0.16 22.37 10.10
CA VAL A 100 -0.30 23.23 9.01
C VAL A 100 -0.52 22.36 7.77
N ARG A 101 -1.71 22.41 7.18
CA ARG A 101 -2.14 21.54 6.06
C ARG A 101 -1.07 21.41 4.96
N PHE A 102 -0.56 22.53 4.46
CA PHE A 102 0.45 22.53 3.40
C PHE A 102 1.73 21.79 3.80
N LEU A 103 2.25 22.04 5.00
CA LEU A 103 3.50 21.42 5.48
C LEU A 103 3.32 19.91 5.72
N VAL A 104 2.16 19.52 6.24
CA VAL A 104 1.83 18.11 6.45
C VAL A 104 1.69 17.38 5.12
N ILE A 105 0.99 17.96 4.13
CA ILE A 105 0.86 17.40 2.78
C ILE A 105 2.22 17.31 2.09
N LEU A 106 3.08 18.31 2.24
CA LEU A 106 4.44 18.29 1.69
C LEU A 106 5.28 17.16 2.32
N ALA A 107 5.20 16.97 3.63
CA ALA A 107 5.88 15.88 4.33
C ALA A 107 5.37 14.50 3.85
N MET A 108 4.04 14.36 3.69
CA MET A 108 3.41 13.15 3.13
C MET A 108 3.87 12.89 1.70
N PHE A 109 3.95 13.92 0.86
CA PHE A 109 4.43 13.80 -0.52
C PHE A 109 5.89 13.31 -0.57
N ILE A 110 6.79 13.93 0.22
CA ILE A 110 8.20 13.54 0.28
C ILE A 110 8.34 12.10 0.77
N TYR A 111 7.62 11.73 1.83
CA TYR A 111 7.59 10.36 2.35
C TYR A 111 7.14 9.38 1.27
N SER A 112 6.02 9.66 0.63
CA SER A 112 5.43 8.82 -0.41
C SER A 112 6.31 8.70 -1.65
N LEU A 113 7.03 9.75 -2.03
CA LEU A 113 8.01 9.67 -3.13
C LEU A 113 9.08 8.61 -2.84
N GLY A 114 9.65 8.63 -1.62
CA GLY A 114 10.61 7.61 -1.20
C GLY A 114 10.02 6.20 -1.16
N GLU A 115 8.79 6.07 -0.65
CA GLU A 115 8.05 4.80 -0.57
C GLU A 115 7.83 4.19 -1.97
N HIS A 116 7.35 4.97 -2.93
CA HIS A 116 7.11 4.48 -4.30
C HIS A 116 8.41 4.10 -5.02
N ILE A 117 9.50 4.85 -4.81
CA ILE A 117 10.83 4.49 -5.33
C ILE A 117 11.27 3.15 -4.75
N GLN A 118 11.13 2.94 -3.44
CA GLN A 118 11.47 1.67 -2.80
C GLN A 118 10.59 0.52 -3.26
N LEU A 119 9.28 0.74 -3.39
CA LEU A 119 8.33 -0.28 -3.84
C LEU A 119 8.74 -0.83 -5.23
N GLY A 120 9.13 0.05 -6.15
CA GLY A 120 9.61 -0.34 -7.47
C GLY A 120 10.88 -1.19 -7.43
N MET A 121 11.81 -0.86 -6.53
CA MET A 121 13.12 -1.54 -6.45
C MET A 121 13.08 -2.79 -5.57
N ARG A 122 12.18 -2.88 -4.62
CA ARG A 122 12.02 -4.00 -3.70
C ARG A 122 11.85 -5.33 -4.41
N ASN A 123 10.97 -5.39 -5.41
CA ASN A 123 10.74 -6.60 -6.19
C ASN A 123 11.97 -6.97 -7.03
N THR A 124 12.64 -5.98 -7.64
CA THR A 124 13.87 -6.20 -8.41
C THR A 124 14.96 -6.81 -7.54
N LEU A 125 15.24 -6.19 -6.39
CA LEU A 125 16.26 -6.70 -5.45
C LEU A 125 15.91 -8.08 -4.89
N THR A 126 14.63 -8.34 -4.62
CA THR A 126 14.19 -9.66 -4.19
C THR A 126 14.52 -10.72 -5.21
N LEU A 127 14.30 -10.44 -6.50
CA LEU A 127 14.63 -11.38 -7.58
C LEU A 127 16.13 -11.53 -7.77
N GLU A 128 16.93 -10.46 -7.62
CA GLU A 128 18.39 -10.52 -7.68
C GLU A 128 19.00 -11.38 -6.57
N TYR A 129 18.43 -11.32 -5.36
CA TYR A 129 18.88 -12.14 -4.22
C TYR A 129 18.30 -13.57 -4.24
N ALA A 130 17.28 -13.84 -5.03
CA ALA A 130 16.70 -15.18 -5.16
C ALA A 130 17.67 -16.14 -5.87
N LYS A 131 17.61 -17.43 -5.49
CA LYS A 131 18.25 -18.48 -6.25
C LYS A 131 17.52 -18.72 -7.56
N GLU A 132 18.25 -19.25 -8.54
CA GLU A 132 17.70 -19.58 -9.86
C GLU A 132 16.46 -20.50 -9.73
N GLY A 133 15.41 -20.20 -10.48
CA GLY A 133 14.14 -20.93 -10.43
C GLY A 133 13.27 -20.68 -9.18
N ARG A 134 13.69 -19.81 -8.22
CA ARG A 134 12.96 -19.54 -6.97
C ARG A 134 12.31 -18.16 -6.89
N GLY A 135 12.30 -17.40 -7.97
CA GLY A 135 11.82 -16.00 -7.98
C GLY A 135 10.39 -15.81 -7.47
N GLY A 136 9.44 -16.68 -7.86
CA GLY A 136 8.04 -16.56 -7.41
C GLY A 136 7.90 -16.78 -5.89
N ILE A 137 8.58 -17.80 -5.34
CA ILE A 137 8.59 -18.06 -3.89
C ILE A 137 9.27 -16.91 -3.15
N ALA A 138 10.35 -16.34 -3.70
CA ALA A 138 11.07 -15.23 -3.12
C ALA A 138 10.19 -13.97 -3.00
N LEU A 139 9.44 -13.61 -4.05
CA LEU A 139 8.48 -12.50 -4.03
C LEU A 139 7.35 -12.75 -3.02
N GLY A 140 6.83 -13.97 -2.94
CA GLY A 140 5.82 -14.33 -1.96
C GLY A 140 6.31 -14.19 -0.52
N MET A 141 7.53 -14.67 -0.22
CA MET A 141 8.15 -14.52 1.10
C MET A 141 8.43 -13.06 1.44
N GLN A 142 8.93 -12.28 0.48
CA GLN A 142 9.16 -10.84 0.63
C GLN A 142 7.86 -10.11 1.00
N ASN A 143 6.77 -10.41 0.28
CA ASN A 143 5.48 -9.79 0.57
C ASN A 143 4.95 -10.19 1.96
N SER A 144 5.05 -11.46 2.34
CA SER A 144 4.64 -11.93 3.67
C SER A 144 5.40 -11.24 4.79
N VAL A 145 6.72 -11.10 4.65
CA VAL A 145 7.58 -10.42 5.64
C VAL A 145 7.22 -8.94 5.74
N HIS A 146 6.96 -8.28 4.62
CA HIS A 146 6.52 -6.89 4.59
C HIS A 146 5.17 -6.71 5.32
N GLN A 147 4.19 -7.55 5.01
CA GLN A 147 2.87 -7.51 5.67
C GLN A 147 2.95 -7.76 7.17
N MET A 148 3.82 -8.68 7.60
CA MET A 148 4.07 -8.92 9.03
C MET A 148 4.68 -7.69 9.73
N GLY A 149 5.59 -6.98 9.06
CA GLY A 149 6.14 -5.73 9.60
C GLY A 149 5.06 -4.66 9.79
N MET A 150 4.19 -4.47 8.81
CA MET A 150 3.06 -3.54 8.89
C MET A 150 2.09 -3.94 10.02
N LEU A 151 1.71 -5.22 10.08
CA LEU A 151 0.83 -5.76 11.13
C LEU A 151 1.40 -5.50 12.53
N ALA A 152 2.70 -5.74 12.72
CA ALA A 152 3.36 -5.44 13.99
C ALA A 152 3.23 -3.94 14.36
N GLY A 153 3.38 -3.03 13.39
CA GLY A 153 3.16 -1.61 13.60
C GLY A 153 1.73 -1.28 14.06
N TYR A 154 0.72 -1.84 13.41
CA TYR A 154 -0.68 -1.66 13.79
C TYR A 154 -0.98 -2.19 15.20
N VAL A 155 -0.46 -3.38 15.53
CA VAL A 155 -0.64 -3.98 16.87
C VAL A 155 0.05 -3.14 17.94
N ILE A 156 1.22 -2.57 17.66
CA ILE A 156 1.91 -1.67 18.59
C ILE A 156 1.06 -0.41 18.83
N ILE A 157 0.50 0.23 17.78
CA ILE A 157 -0.36 1.41 17.97
C ILE A 157 -1.60 1.05 18.78
N PHE A 158 -2.26 -0.07 18.48
CA PHE A 158 -3.39 -0.56 19.27
C PHE A 158 -3.00 -0.69 20.75
N ALA A 159 -1.89 -1.36 21.06
CA ALA A 159 -1.40 -1.57 22.42
C ALA A 159 -1.05 -0.23 23.11
N VAL A 160 -0.36 0.67 22.42
CA VAL A 160 -0.02 2.00 22.96
C VAL A 160 -1.28 2.78 23.30
N CYS A 161 -2.27 2.82 22.41
CA CYS A 161 -3.53 3.52 22.68
C CYS A 161 -4.34 2.85 23.80
N PHE A 162 -4.26 1.53 23.92
CA PHE A 162 -4.95 0.77 24.99
C PHE A 162 -4.37 1.07 26.37
N PHE A 163 -3.03 1.08 26.51
CA PHE A 163 -2.36 1.24 27.81
C PHE A 163 -2.08 2.70 28.18
N ALA A 164 -1.72 3.56 27.23
CA ALA A 164 -1.37 4.96 27.45
C ALA A 164 -2.54 5.95 27.29
N GLY A 165 -3.69 5.45 26.83
CA GLY A 165 -4.88 6.26 26.58
C GLY A 165 -4.97 6.80 25.14
N LYS A 166 -6.16 7.27 24.79
CA LYS A 166 -6.54 7.68 23.44
C LYS A 166 -6.34 9.20 23.26
N THR A 167 -5.11 9.66 23.38
CA THR A 167 -4.80 11.09 23.30
C THR A 167 -4.07 11.46 22.01
N THR A 168 -4.40 12.61 21.43
CA THR A 168 -3.72 13.19 20.26
C THR A 168 -2.24 13.50 20.53
N ALA A 169 -1.84 13.64 21.80
CA ALA A 169 -0.45 13.84 22.21
C ALA A 169 0.48 12.69 21.79
N LEU A 170 -0.06 11.49 21.54
CA LEU A 170 0.71 10.33 21.11
C LEU A 170 1.16 10.40 19.64
N PHE A 171 0.52 11.17 18.78
CA PHE A 171 0.79 11.13 17.34
C PHE A 171 2.20 11.61 16.98
N LYS A 172 2.66 12.72 17.55
CA LYS A 172 4.03 13.22 17.32
C LYS A 172 5.11 12.26 17.81
N PRO A 173 5.05 11.71 19.05
CA PRO A 173 5.93 10.63 19.47
C PRO A 173 5.96 9.43 18.54
N VAL A 174 4.81 9.00 18.00
CA VAL A 174 4.74 7.89 17.02
C VAL A 174 5.52 8.25 15.74
N PHE A 175 5.38 9.47 15.22
CA PHE A 175 6.15 9.90 14.04
C PHE A 175 7.66 9.96 14.31
N ILE A 176 8.07 10.39 15.51
CA ILE A 176 9.48 10.38 15.93
C ILE A 176 10.01 8.95 15.99
N VAL A 177 9.29 8.03 16.64
CA VAL A 177 9.66 6.61 16.70
C VAL A 177 9.73 6.00 15.31
N SER A 178 8.74 6.29 14.44
CA SER A 178 8.76 5.84 13.04
C SER A 178 9.98 6.38 12.29
N SER A 179 10.38 7.64 12.52
CA SER A 179 11.58 8.23 11.92
C SER A 179 12.85 7.51 12.36
N LEU A 180 12.96 7.16 13.65
CA LEU A 180 14.12 6.42 14.19
C LEU A 180 14.18 5.00 13.61
N ILE A 181 13.03 4.33 13.47
CA ILE A 181 12.97 2.99 12.86
C ILE A 181 13.33 3.06 11.38
N LEU A 182 12.86 4.09 10.63
CA LEU A 182 13.26 4.31 9.24
C LEU A 182 14.76 4.59 9.12
N LEU A 183 15.33 5.37 10.05
CA LEU A 183 16.77 5.65 10.09
C LEU A 183 17.57 4.35 10.30
N LEU A 184 17.11 3.47 11.19
CA LEU A 184 17.69 2.15 11.36
C LEU A 184 17.65 1.35 10.05
N GLY A 185 16.51 1.33 9.37
CA GLY A 185 16.36 0.69 8.06
C GLY A 185 17.28 1.28 6.99
N LEU A 186 17.47 2.60 7.00
CA LEU A 186 18.42 3.30 6.13
C LEU A 186 19.85 2.85 6.40
N ILE A 187 20.28 2.76 7.65
CA ILE A 187 21.63 2.28 8.04
C ILE A 187 21.85 0.86 7.49
N PHE A 188 20.87 -0.04 7.63
CA PHE A 188 20.97 -1.38 7.05
C PHE A 188 20.99 -1.35 5.53
N SER A 189 20.24 -0.45 4.87
CA SER A 189 20.27 -0.33 3.42
C SER A 189 21.66 0.04 2.90
N PHE A 190 22.42 0.85 3.62
CA PHE A 190 23.80 1.19 3.25
C PHE A 190 24.78 0.02 3.38
N ARG A 191 24.48 -0.99 4.19
CA ARG A 191 25.26 -2.24 4.26
C ARG A 191 25.02 -3.17 3.07
N MET A 192 24.05 -2.89 2.23
CA MET A 192 23.86 -3.57 0.96
C MET A 192 24.96 -3.10 0.00
N THR A 193 26.04 -3.87 -0.13
CA THR A 193 27.16 -3.55 -1.03
C THR A 193 27.16 -4.57 -2.19
N GLY A 194 27.07 -4.14 -3.39
CA GLY A 194 27.17 -5.01 -4.55
C GLY A 194 26.95 -4.27 -5.85
N SER A 195 27.69 -4.62 -6.87
CA SER A 195 27.40 -4.24 -8.24
C SER A 195 26.44 -5.26 -8.81
N SER A 196 25.18 -4.95 -8.93
CA SER A 196 24.39 -5.61 -9.96
C SER A 196 24.76 -4.91 -11.28
N GLU A 197 25.21 -5.66 -12.25
CA GLU A 197 25.24 -5.18 -13.62
C GLU A 197 23.84 -4.68 -13.94
N THR A 198 23.75 -3.45 -14.40
CA THR A 198 22.51 -2.87 -14.87
C THR A 198 22.07 -3.70 -16.08
N ASP A 199 21.17 -4.65 -15.81
CA ASP A 199 20.46 -5.29 -16.90
C ASP A 199 19.67 -4.17 -17.59
N LYS A 200 20.17 -3.76 -18.76
CA LYS A 200 19.61 -2.68 -19.58
C LYS A 200 18.28 -3.10 -20.19
N ALA A 201 17.42 -3.71 -19.37
CA ALA A 201 16.06 -3.99 -19.76
C ALA A 201 15.39 -2.66 -20.09
N LYS A 202 15.30 -2.35 -21.36
CA LYS A 202 14.57 -1.21 -21.89
C LYS A 202 13.13 -1.33 -21.39
N ARG A 203 12.83 -0.72 -20.25
CA ARG A 203 11.45 -0.60 -19.73
C ARG A 203 10.69 0.29 -20.70
N ARG A 204 10.14 -0.29 -21.76
CA ARG A 204 9.23 0.38 -22.68
C ARG A 204 7.85 0.36 -22.06
N PHE A 205 7.18 1.50 -22.08
CA PHE A 205 5.74 1.54 -21.84
C PHE A 205 5.06 0.62 -22.85
N TYR A 206 4.36 -0.41 -22.36
CA TYR A 206 3.81 -1.46 -23.19
C TYR A 206 2.29 -1.38 -23.16
N PHE A 207 1.71 -0.79 -24.20
CA PHE A 207 0.27 -0.66 -24.34
C PHE A 207 -0.20 -1.35 -25.62
N ARG A 208 -0.99 -2.42 -25.50
CA ARG A 208 -1.56 -3.12 -26.65
C ARG A 208 -3.07 -3.22 -26.56
N ARG A 209 -3.74 -3.03 -27.68
CA ARG A 209 -5.21 -3.04 -27.77
C ARG A 209 -5.83 -4.39 -27.32
N LYS A 210 -5.14 -5.52 -27.49
CA LYS A 210 -5.63 -6.83 -27.03
C LYS A 210 -5.87 -6.87 -25.50
N PHE A 211 -5.19 -6.03 -24.71
CA PHE A 211 -5.32 -5.92 -23.26
C PHE A 211 -6.27 -4.78 -22.81
N SER A 212 -7.03 -4.17 -23.72
CA SER A 212 -7.91 -3.04 -23.38
C SER A 212 -8.87 -3.35 -22.23
N LYS A 213 -9.44 -4.56 -22.19
CA LYS A 213 -10.31 -5.00 -21.09
C LYS A 213 -9.58 -5.05 -19.76
N TYR A 214 -8.33 -5.50 -19.73
CA TYR A 214 -7.50 -5.51 -18.56
C TYR A 214 -7.24 -4.09 -18.04
N TYR A 215 -6.87 -3.15 -18.94
CA TYR A 215 -6.67 -1.76 -18.52
C TYR A 215 -7.93 -1.11 -17.98
N MET A 216 -9.09 -1.43 -18.56
CA MET A 216 -10.38 -0.99 -18.00
C MET A 216 -10.64 -1.57 -16.60
N LEU A 217 -10.31 -2.84 -16.37
CA LEU A 217 -10.40 -3.44 -15.03
C LEU A 217 -9.48 -2.74 -14.03
N GLU A 218 -8.25 -2.41 -14.43
CA GLU A 218 -7.31 -1.67 -13.57
C GLU A 218 -7.80 -0.24 -13.23
N VAL A 219 -8.55 0.41 -14.13
CA VAL A 219 -9.24 1.67 -13.84
C VAL A 219 -10.27 1.46 -12.72
N PHE A 220 -11.12 0.45 -12.81
CA PHE A 220 -12.14 0.19 -11.78
C PHE A 220 -11.54 -0.28 -10.46
N TYR A 221 -10.53 -1.15 -10.50
CA TYR A 221 -9.82 -1.59 -9.29
C TYR A 221 -9.06 -0.45 -8.62
N GLY A 222 -8.44 0.44 -9.40
CA GLY A 222 -7.78 1.64 -8.88
C GLY A 222 -8.75 2.61 -8.23
N ALA A 223 -9.91 2.85 -8.87
CA ALA A 223 -10.97 3.69 -8.33
C ALA A 223 -11.51 3.13 -7.00
N ARG A 224 -11.88 1.85 -6.97
CA ARG A 224 -12.34 1.15 -5.78
C ARG A 224 -11.31 1.19 -4.64
N LYS A 225 -10.07 0.79 -4.95
CA LYS A 225 -8.97 0.80 -3.98
C LYS A 225 -8.85 2.18 -3.35
N GLN A 226 -8.88 3.24 -4.16
CA GLN A 226 -8.69 4.60 -3.66
C GLN A 226 -9.86 5.03 -2.76
N ILE A 227 -11.09 4.70 -3.10
CA ILE A 227 -12.27 5.03 -2.28
C ILE A 227 -12.14 4.38 -0.90
N PHE A 228 -11.95 3.07 -0.82
CA PHE A 228 -11.92 2.36 0.46
C PHE A 228 -10.64 2.61 1.25
N PHE A 229 -9.49 2.66 0.60
CA PHE A 229 -8.21 2.91 1.27
C PHE A 229 -8.10 4.33 1.84
N THR A 230 -8.63 5.31 1.12
CA THR A 230 -8.54 6.73 1.49
C THR A 230 -9.69 7.17 2.37
N PHE A 231 -10.91 6.97 1.90
CA PHE A 231 -12.10 7.53 2.55
C PHE A 231 -12.72 6.55 3.55
N GLY A 232 -12.54 5.24 3.37
CA GLY A 232 -13.09 4.25 4.31
C GLY A 232 -12.68 4.53 5.76
N PRO A 233 -11.41 4.51 6.15
CA PRO A 233 -11.00 4.85 7.51
C PRO A 233 -11.39 6.28 7.90
N TYR A 234 -11.34 7.22 6.96
CA TYR A 234 -11.63 8.62 7.24
C TYR A 234 -13.11 8.88 7.57
N VAL A 235 -14.03 8.15 6.92
CA VAL A 235 -15.46 8.13 7.32
C VAL A 235 -15.63 7.64 8.76
N LEU A 236 -14.93 6.58 9.13
CA LEU A 236 -14.98 6.05 10.50
C LEU A 236 -14.47 7.09 11.51
N VAL A 237 -13.43 7.85 11.18
CA VAL A 237 -12.88 8.90 12.04
C VAL A 237 -13.79 10.12 12.12
N LEU A 238 -14.18 10.69 10.98
CA LEU A 238 -14.93 11.97 10.95
C LEU A 238 -16.40 11.79 11.34
N PHE A 239 -17.08 10.77 10.77
CA PHE A 239 -18.51 10.62 10.95
C PHE A 239 -18.87 9.84 12.23
N TYR A 240 -18.10 8.78 12.53
CA TYR A 240 -18.39 7.93 13.69
C TYR A 240 -17.49 8.23 14.90
N GLY A 241 -16.43 9.02 14.75
CA GLY A 241 -15.54 9.39 15.85
C GLY A 241 -14.56 8.27 16.25
N ALA A 242 -14.23 7.36 15.31
CA ALA A 242 -13.27 6.29 15.56
C ALA A 242 -11.89 6.85 15.94
N ASP A 243 -11.34 6.40 17.04
CA ASP A 243 -10.00 6.75 17.50
C ASP A 243 -8.91 5.90 16.83
N ALA A 244 -7.64 6.28 17.03
CA ALA A 244 -6.51 5.57 16.45
C ALA A 244 -6.39 4.11 16.92
N MET A 245 -6.92 3.77 18.11
CA MET A 245 -6.96 2.39 18.59
C MET A 245 -7.88 1.54 17.71
N ILE A 246 -9.07 2.04 17.39
CA ILE A 246 -10.04 1.34 16.53
C ILE A 246 -9.51 1.21 15.11
N ILE A 247 -8.97 2.29 14.54
CA ILE A 247 -8.43 2.30 13.18
C ILE A 247 -7.26 1.32 13.05
N SER A 248 -6.32 1.34 13.99
CA SER A 248 -5.18 0.41 13.98
C SER A 248 -5.61 -1.05 14.18
N LEU A 249 -6.62 -1.30 15.02
CA LEU A 249 -7.22 -2.63 15.18
C LEU A 249 -7.87 -3.13 13.90
N LEU A 250 -8.63 -2.27 13.20
CA LEU A 250 -9.22 -2.60 11.89
C LEU A 250 -8.17 -2.96 10.85
N PHE A 251 -7.09 -2.20 10.77
CA PHE A 251 -5.98 -2.49 9.86
C PHE A 251 -5.31 -3.82 10.21
N ALA A 252 -5.11 -4.10 11.51
CA ALA A 252 -4.56 -5.38 11.96
C ALA A 252 -5.47 -6.56 11.61
N ILE A 253 -6.78 -6.45 11.88
CA ILE A 253 -7.77 -7.49 11.54
C ILE A 253 -7.80 -7.70 10.01
N SER A 254 -7.85 -6.62 9.22
CA SER A 254 -7.83 -6.69 7.75
C SER A 254 -6.58 -7.41 7.24
N ALA A 255 -5.40 -7.10 7.79
CA ALA A 255 -4.14 -7.74 7.40
C ALA A 255 -4.15 -9.24 7.70
N VAL A 256 -4.63 -9.65 8.88
CA VAL A 256 -4.76 -11.07 9.25
C VAL A 256 -5.77 -11.79 8.36
N CYS A 257 -6.95 -11.18 8.15
CA CYS A 257 -7.98 -11.76 7.28
C CYS A 257 -7.49 -11.91 5.83
N CYS A 258 -6.82 -10.90 5.28
CA CYS A 258 -6.24 -10.95 3.93
C CYS A 258 -5.15 -12.02 3.83
N PHE A 259 -4.28 -12.15 4.84
CA PHE A 259 -3.26 -13.19 4.88
C PHE A 259 -3.87 -14.60 4.84
N ALA A 260 -4.91 -14.84 5.64
CA ALA A 260 -5.61 -16.13 5.69
C ALA A 260 -6.44 -16.40 4.42
N ALA A 261 -7.09 -15.37 3.87
CA ALA A 261 -7.96 -15.49 2.70
C ALA A 261 -7.19 -15.60 1.36
N SER A 262 -5.99 -15.02 1.27
CA SER A 262 -5.24 -14.98 0.01
C SER A 262 -5.01 -16.34 -0.65
N PRO A 263 -4.58 -17.42 0.06
CA PRO A 263 -4.44 -18.75 -0.54
C PRO A 263 -5.79 -19.36 -0.95
N LEU A 264 -6.87 -19.01 -0.24
CA LEU A 264 -8.21 -19.50 -0.54
C LEU A 264 -8.72 -18.88 -1.83
N VAL A 265 -8.61 -17.55 -1.97
CA VAL A 265 -8.97 -16.82 -3.19
C VAL A 265 -8.17 -17.32 -4.39
N GLY A 266 -6.86 -17.58 -4.23
CA GLY A 266 -6.04 -18.18 -5.28
C GLY A 266 -6.59 -19.53 -5.75
N ARG A 267 -6.93 -20.44 -4.82
CA ARG A 267 -7.55 -21.75 -5.16
C ARG A 267 -8.93 -21.59 -5.82
N MET A 268 -9.70 -20.60 -5.40
CA MET A 268 -11.00 -20.31 -6.03
C MET A 268 -10.82 -19.84 -7.48
N ILE A 269 -9.82 -18.99 -7.76
CA ILE A 269 -9.48 -18.57 -9.13
C ILE A 269 -9.09 -19.78 -9.97
N ASP A 270 -8.24 -20.67 -9.46
CA ASP A 270 -7.80 -21.87 -10.17
C ASP A 270 -8.97 -22.84 -10.44
N ARG A 271 -9.92 -22.95 -9.49
CA ARG A 271 -11.05 -23.89 -9.59
C ARG A 271 -12.22 -23.38 -10.44
N PHE A 272 -12.60 -22.10 -10.27
CA PHE A 272 -13.81 -21.53 -10.89
C PHE A 272 -13.47 -20.63 -12.08
N GLY A 273 -12.19 -20.32 -12.29
CA GLY A 273 -11.72 -19.39 -13.30
C GLY A 273 -11.86 -17.92 -12.90
N TYR A 274 -11.01 -17.07 -13.48
CA TYR A 274 -10.94 -15.65 -13.17
C TYR A 274 -12.26 -14.90 -13.41
N LYS A 275 -13.00 -15.26 -14.45
CA LYS A 275 -14.26 -14.56 -14.82
C LYS A 275 -15.31 -14.66 -13.72
N ILE A 276 -15.54 -15.85 -13.16
CA ILE A 276 -16.54 -16.08 -12.09
C ILE A 276 -16.14 -15.32 -10.84
N ILE A 277 -14.86 -15.38 -10.44
CA ILE A 277 -14.36 -14.69 -9.25
C ILE A 277 -14.51 -13.18 -9.37
N MET A 278 -14.23 -12.59 -10.53
CA MET A 278 -14.40 -11.16 -10.77
C MET A 278 -15.86 -10.72 -10.73
N ILE A 279 -16.78 -11.55 -11.23
CA ILE A 279 -18.23 -11.29 -11.15
C ILE A 279 -18.68 -11.36 -9.68
N MET A 280 -18.29 -12.39 -8.95
CA MET A 280 -18.60 -12.53 -7.52
C MET A 280 -18.08 -11.35 -6.69
N ASP A 281 -16.82 -10.94 -6.93
CA ASP A 281 -16.23 -9.75 -6.31
C ASP A 281 -17.11 -8.52 -6.55
N THR A 282 -17.52 -8.28 -7.79
CA THR A 282 -18.36 -7.12 -8.16
C THR A 282 -19.72 -7.14 -7.46
N VAL A 283 -20.38 -8.31 -7.43
CA VAL A 283 -21.71 -8.45 -6.77
C VAL A 283 -21.59 -8.18 -5.26
N ILE A 284 -20.57 -8.75 -4.59
CA ILE A 284 -20.37 -8.52 -3.16
C ILE A 284 -20.00 -7.05 -2.91
N LEU A 285 -19.18 -6.46 -3.77
CA LEU A 285 -18.80 -5.06 -3.67
C LEU A 285 -19.98 -4.10 -3.73
N VAL A 286 -20.98 -4.35 -4.58
CA VAL A 286 -22.21 -3.55 -4.62
C VAL A 286 -22.91 -3.55 -3.26
N GLY A 287 -23.02 -4.72 -2.62
CA GLY A 287 -23.57 -4.84 -1.26
C GLY A 287 -22.73 -4.09 -0.22
N VAL A 288 -21.41 -4.22 -0.30
CA VAL A 288 -20.47 -3.52 0.60
C VAL A 288 -20.59 -1.99 0.45
N CYS A 289 -20.61 -1.48 -0.79
CA CYS A 289 -20.77 -0.05 -1.05
C CYS A 289 -22.12 0.47 -0.55
N PHE A 290 -23.19 -0.28 -0.79
CA PHE A 290 -24.54 0.08 -0.32
C PHE A 290 -24.58 0.15 1.20
N LEU A 291 -24.12 -0.89 1.89
CA LEU A 291 -24.11 -0.90 3.35
C LEU A 291 -23.16 0.16 3.93
N TYR A 292 -22.00 0.41 3.31
CA TYR A 292 -21.08 1.44 3.78
C TYR A 292 -21.66 2.84 3.66
N GLY A 293 -22.34 3.14 2.54
CA GLY A 293 -22.92 4.44 2.26
C GLY A 293 -24.25 4.72 3.02
N PHE A 294 -25.07 3.68 3.20
CA PHE A 294 -26.43 3.85 3.73
C PHE A 294 -26.64 3.27 5.14
N ALA A 295 -25.60 2.72 5.79
CA ALA A 295 -25.73 2.13 7.12
C ALA A 295 -26.35 3.08 8.14
N HIS A 296 -26.00 4.35 8.12
CA HIS A 296 -26.50 5.38 9.04
C HIS A 296 -27.97 5.75 8.83
N HIS A 297 -28.55 5.43 7.68
CA HIS A 297 -29.99 5.59 7.40
C HIS A 297 -30.81 4.35 7.81
N ILE A 298 -30.17 3.17 7.80
CA ILE A 298 -30.83 1.89 8.01
C ILE A 298 -30.77 1.46 9.49
N PHE A 299 -29.65 1.75 10.16
CA PHE A 299 -29.36 1.27 11.50
C PHE A 299 -29.13 2.42 12.49
N PRO A 300 -29.37 2.19 13.80
CA PRO A 300 -28.89 3.10 14.84
C PRO A 300 -27.37 3.31 14.73
N ARG A 301 -26.89 4.49 15.16
CA ARG A 301 -25.49 4.93 14.96
C ARG A 301 -24.43 3.89 15.36
N ASP A 302 -24.63 3.25 16.53
CA ASP A 302 -23.66 2.27 17.04
C ASP A 302 -23.62 1.00 16.17
N VAL A 303 -24.79 0.54 15.71
CA VAL A 303 -24.89 -0.62 14.81
C VAL A 303 -24.33 -0.26 13.44
N ALA A 304 -24.64 0.93 12.91
CA ALA A 304 -24.11 1.44 11.63
C ALA A 304 -22.58 1.50 11.66
N PHE A 305 -21.99 1.95 12.76
CA PHE A 305 -20.55 1.96 12.96
C PHE A 305 -19.94 0.56 12.84
N VAL A 306 -20.50 -0.42 13.56
CA VAL A 306 -20.04 -1.82 13.50
C VAL A 306 -20.20 -2.40 12.09
N VAL A 307 -21.32 -2.12 11.42
CA VAL A 307 -21.56 -2.53 10.02
C VAL A 307 -20.48 -1.94 9.10
N CYS A 308 -20.15 -0.67 9.23
CA CYS A 308 -19.08 -0.04 8.44
C CYS A 308 -17.71 -0.66 8.74
N CYS A 309 -17.38 -0.96 10.00
CA CYS A 309 -16.14 -1.64 10.37
C CYS A 309 -16.05 -3.04 9.74
N VAL A 310 -17.11 -3.83 9.79
CA VAL A 310 -17.17 -5.17 9.17
C VAL A 310 -17.04 -5.06 7.65
N ASN A 311 -17.74 -4.11 7.01
CA ASN A 311 -17.67 -3.89 5.58
C ASN A 311 -16.27 -3.45 5.13
N TYR A 312 -15.55 -2.65 5.93
CA TYR A 312 -14.17 -2.27 5.66
C TYR A 312 -13.24 -3.49 5.60
N VAL A 313 -13.37 -4.40 6.58
CA VAL A 313 -12.60 -5.66 6.58
C VAL A 313 -13.01 -6.55 5.42
N LEU A 314 -14.31 -6.64 5.13
CA LEU A 314 -14.83 -7.43 4.01
C LEU A 314 -14.32 -6.91 2.66
N ASP A 315 -14.32 -5.57 2.43
CA ASP A 315 -13.74 -4.97 1.24
C ASP A 315 -12.26 -5.33 1.07
N SER A 316 -11.48 -5.27 2.15
CA SER A 316 -10.08 -5.65 2.14
C SER A 316 -9.88 -7.10 1.67
N VAL A 317 -10.72 -8.02 2.13
CA VAL A 317 -10.65 -9.45 1.74
C VAL A 317 -11.10 -9.67 0.30
N ILE A 318 -12.25 -9.10 -0.12
CA ILE A 318 -12.74 -9.30 -1.48
C ILE A 318 -11.86 -8.62 -2.53
N SER A 319 -11.13 -7.55 -2.15
CA SER A 319 -10.16 -6.89 -3.04
C SER A 319 -9.04 -7.83 -3.53
N LEU A 320 -8.79 -8.95 -2.82
CA LEU A 320 -7.86 -10.00 -3.25
C LEU A 320 -8.29 -10.65 -4.59
N ALA A 321 -9.57 -10.57 -4.95
CA ALA A 321 -10.07 -11.04 -6.24
C ALA A 321 -9.43 -10.30 -7.44
N SER A 322 -8.83 -9.11 -7.21
CA SER A 322 -8.04 -8.41 -8.24
C SER A 322 -6.86 -9.24 -8.77
N MET A 323 -6.39 -10.24 -8.04
CA MET A 323 -5.40 -11.21 -8.55
C MET A 323 -5.90 -11.96 -9.80
N ALA A 324 -7.21 -12.11 -9.97
CA ALA A 324 -7.82 -12.75 -11.13
C ALA A 324 -7.53 -11.98 -12.44
N SER A 325 -7.38 -10.64 -12.37
CA SER A 325 -7.01 -9.83 -13.54
C SER A 325 -5.62 -10.17 -14.07
N ASN A 326 -4.68 -10.50 -13.18
CA ASN A 326 -3.34 -10.92 -13.56
C ASN A 326 -3.35 -12.31 -14.23
N VAL A 327 -4.22 -13.23 -13.78
CA VAL A 327 -4.41 -14.53 -14.43
C VAL A 327 -4.99 -14.34 -15.83
N TYR A 328 -5.98 -13.46 -15.97
CA TYR A 328 -6.53 -13.08 -17.29
C TYR A 328 -5.47 -12.55 -18.24
N VAL A 329 -4.58 -11.67 -17.77
CA VAL A 329 -3.45 -11.18 -18.60
C VAL A 329 -2.52 -12.30 -18.99
N LYS A 330 -2.17 -13.19 -18.05
CA LYS A 330 -1.30 -14.34 -18.31
C LYS A 330 -1.87 -15.24 -19.41
N ASP A 331 -3.17 -15.54 -19.35
CA ASP A 331 -3.85 -16.39 -20.34
C ASP A 331 -3.92 -15.75 -21.73
N LEU A 332 -3.95 -14.42 -21.79
CA LEU A 332 -4.02 -13.67 -23.05
C LEU A 332 -2.63 -13.36 -23.65
N SER A 333 -1.56 -13.53 -22.87
CA SER A 333 -0.20 -13.16 -23.27
C SER A 333 0.49 -14.28 -24.03
N ASP A 334 1.26 -13.91 -25.06
CA ASP A 334 2.04 -14.84 -25.88
C ASP A 334 3.39 -15.21 -25.22
N SER A 335 3.83 -14.42 -24.23
CA SER A 335 5.09 -14.65 -23.51
C SER A 335 5.04 -14.14 -22.07
N SER A 336 5.93 -14.65 -21.23
CA SER A 336 6.08 -14.15 -19.84
C SER A 336 6.58 -12.70 -19.77
N GLU A 337 7.31 -12.25 -20.77
CA GLU A 337 7.76 -10.85 -20.89
C GLU A 337 6.57 -9.94 -21.18
N GLU A 338 5.70 -10.31 -22.12
CA GLU A 338 4.47 -9.61 -22.43
C GLU A 338 3.54 -9.52 -21.19
N THR A 339 3.39 -10.61 -20.46
CA THR A 339 2.63 -10.63 -19.21
C THR A 339 3.15 -9.61 -18.21
N ARG A 340 4.46 -9.61 -17.95
CA ARG A 340 5.08 -8.67 -16.99
C ARG A 340 4.96 -7.22 -17.45
N ALA A 341 5.20 -6.94 -18.71
CA ALA A 341 5.11 -5.59 -19.27
C ALA A 341 3.67 -5.05 -19.20
N THR A 342 2.68 -5.90 -19.49
CA THR A 342 1.25 -5.55 -19.42
C THR A 342 0.80 -5.29 -17.99
N ILE A 343 1.18 -6.15 -17.03
CA ILE A 343 0.87 -5.95 -15.61
C ILE A 343 1.50 -4.65 -15.09
N SER A 344 2.76 -4.38 -15.46
CA SER A 344 3.43 -3.12 -15.08
C SER A 344 2.70 -1.89 -15.62
N THR A 345 2.21 -1.95 -16.86
CA THR A 345 1.38 -0.87 -17.44
C THR A 345 0.05 -0.72 -16.72
N GLY A 346 -0.58 -1.84 -16.35
CA GLY A 346 -1.83 -1.84 -15.56
C GLY A 346 -1.65 -1.15 -14.21
N VAL A 347 -0.56 -1.42 -13.49
CA VAL A 347 -0.24 -0.73 -12.24
C VAL A 347 -0.15 0.79 -12.45
N SER A 348 0.45 1.24 -13.55
CA SER A 348 0.54 2.68 -13.87
C SER A 348 -0.84 3.29 -14.15
N VAL A 349 -1.71 2.56 -14.86
CA VAL A 349 -3.12 2.96 -15.09
C VAL A 349 -3.88 3.06 -13.77
N ASN A 350 -3.67 2.09 -12.87
CA ASN A 350 -4.27 2.06 -11.54
C ASN A 350 -3.87 3.31 -10.72
N HIS A 351 -2.59 3.67 -10.69
CA HIS A 351 -2.14 4.89 -9.99
C HIS A 351 -2.69 6.17 -10.61
N LEU A 352 -2.77 6.26 -11.94
CA LEU A 352 -3.33 7.43 -12.61
C LEU A 352 -4.79 7.66 -12.20
N ILE A 353 -5.60 6.61 -12.17
CA ILE A 353 -7.01 6.74 -11.75
C ILE A 353 -7.13 7.01 -10.25
N SER A 354 -6.26 6.41 -9.42
CA SER A 354 -6.23 6.65 -7.98
C SER A 354 -6.04 8.13 -7.64
N ILE A 355 -5.15 8.83 -8.37
CA ILE A 355 -4.93 10.28 -8.22
C ILE A 355 -6.22 11.06 -8.49
N LEU A 356 -6.90 10.76 -9.60
CA LEU A 356 -8.14 11.45 -9.98
C LEU A 356 -9.26 11.19 -8.98
N ILE A 357 -9.45 9.94 -8.58
CA ILE A 357 -10.49 9.53 -7.62
C ILE A 357 -10.25 10.14 -6.23
N ALA A 358 -9.00 10.30 -5.80
CA ALA A 358 -8.70 10.97 -4.53
C ALA A 358 -9.26 12.40 -4.51
N LEU A 359 -9.01 13.15 -5.58
CA LEU A 359 -9.45 14.55 -5.67
C LEU A 359 -10.97 14.66 -5.86
N PHE A 360 -11.52 13.96 -6.85
CA PHE A 360 -12.96 13.99 -7.14
C PHE A 360 -13.79 13.39 -6.00
N GLY A 361 -13.33 12.32 -5.38
CA GLY A 361 -14.01 11.69 -4.24
C GLY A 361 -14.09 12.63 -3.03
N GLY A 362 -13.01 13.34 -2.72
CA GLY A 362 -12.99 14.35 -1.66
C GLY A 362 -13.93 15.53 -1.97
N TRP A 363 -13.96 15.97 -3.23
CA TRP A 363 -14.87 17.03 -3.67
C TRP A 363 -16.34 16.59 -3.58
N ILE A 364 -16.67 15.41 -4.09
CA ILE A 364 -18.04 14.87 -4.04
C ILE A 364 -18.50 14.73 -2.57
N TRP A 365 -17.67 14.17 -1.71
CA TRP A 365 -18.04 13.99 -0.30
C TRP A 365 -18.24 15.32 0.43
N HIS A 366 -17.46 16.33 0.10
CA HIS A 366 -17.59 17.68 0.69
C HIS A 366 -18.85 18.42 0.22
N THR A 367 -19.35 18.12 -1.00
CA THR A 367 -20.50 18.81 -1.60
C THR A 367 -21.85 18.14 -1.34
N LEU A 368 -21.85 16.87 -0.95
CA LEU A 368 -23.06 16.10 -0.61
C LEU A 368 -23.32 16.11 0.89
#